data_33722eb1057f6d53e38e6b19531fb3ad
#
_entry.id   33722eb1057f6d53e38e6b19531fb3ad
#
_cell.length_a   1.000
_cell.length_b   1.000
_cell.length_c   1.000
_cell.angle_alpha   90.00
_cell.angle_beta   90.00
_cell.angle_gamma   90.00
#
_symmetry.space_group_name_H-M   'P 1'
#
loop_
_entity.id
_entity.type
_entity.pdbx_description
1 polymer ?
#
loop_
_entity_poly.entity_id
_entity_poly.type
_entity_poly.pdbx_seq_one_letter_code
_entity_poly.pdbx_strand_id
1 'polypeptide(L)'
;MRFPQAFQCFAGEDTGSMTAFSIMIATSLLMLGGLAVDATGVMTDIVHLQAAADSAAHAALYTRDSNSADIAKKKAIDVARGNLPQVYFGDVLHTQDIIFGTWDETARQFLPDPVAVEAVQVRLDRTAANGNPYQTLVLYLANINAVDLQVQSTYEAYDPMCFREGFVADGVVDIQSNNAFTNGFCIHSNTYVSLNSNNFFEPGTVVSMPDLRTLQIPSSGMSTNTGLQAALRQGSYNIRVLSRVNDIIAHVADPSSPYFRSYITDPVPVTLTGSRIDASNLLPGHVYSWNCSGNSGTIQGNQGIISKVVIETSCPVKFANGAVFEDATILTTSTDAKSFSGPSGVVLGKNDNCAPGGVMQLVSKGGMDFAANLEMYGSQLLGIGQIKFAARANGVQGASMVSHVGVDGTSNMAMGFCGTGMEGNFVAKYFRLVR
;
A
#
# COMPACT_ATOMS: atom_id res chain seq x y z
N MET A 1 50.89 45.43 61.14
CA MET A 1 49.43 45.33 61.08
C MET A 1 48.98 44.01 61.75
N ARG A 2 48.32 44.07 62.93
CA ARG A 2 47.82 42.91 63.62
C ARG A 2 46.46 42.55 62.98
N PHE A 3 46.35 41.40 62.30
CA PHE A 3 45.08 40.84 61.85
C PHE A 3 44.18 40.68 63.09
N PRO A 4 42.88 40.99 63.00
CA PRO A 4 41.98 40.86 64.10
C PRO A 4 41.85 39.40 64.49
N GLN A 5 41.89 39.11 65.85
CA GLN A 5 41.84 37.78 66.44
C GLN A 5 40.65 36.88 65.94
N ALA A 6 39.58 37.49 65.43
CA ALA A 6 38.42 36.78 64.85
C ALA A 6 38.83 35.98 63.60
N PHE A 7 39.80 36.37 62.82
CA PHE A 7 40.27 35.66 61.61
C PHE A 7 41.16 34.44 61.98
N GLN A 8 41.84 34.48 63.13
CA GLN A 8 42.64 33.33 63.60
C GLN A 8 41.83 32.23 64.22
N CYS A 9 40.66 32.52 64.81
CA CYS A 9 39.69 31.48 65.24
C CYS A 9 39.05 30.73 64.08
N PHE A 10 38.78 31.41 62.98
CA PHE A 10 38.17 30.78 61.78
C PHE A 10 39.12 29.79 61.08
N ALA A 11 40.42 30.01 61.14
CA ALA A 11 41.43 29.16 60.51
C ALA A 11 41.83 27.92 61.32
N GLY A 12 41.35 27.77 62.53
CA GLY A 12 41.67 26.63 63.43
C GLY A 12 40.49 25.76 63.81
N GLU A 13 39.29 26.02 63.34
CA GLU A 13 38.11 25.19 63.59
C GLU A 13 37.83 24.22 62.47
N ASP A 14 38.11 22.95 62.72
CA ASP A 14 37.79 21.83 61.81
C ASP A 14 36.26 21.55 61.68
N THR A 15 35.42 22.18 62.52
CA THR A 15 33.96 22.01 62.50
C THR A 15 33.31 22.63 61.29
N GLY A 16 33.95 23.55 60.58
CA GLY A 16 33.46 24.13 59.28
C GLY A 16 33.63 23.22 58.09
N SER A 17 34.50 22.19 58.17
CA SER A 17 34.79 21.32 57.02
C SER A 17 33.58 20.46 56.58
N MET A 18 32.78 20.01 57.54
CA MET A 18 31.55 19.25 57.25
C MET A 18 30.49 20.07 56.54
N THR A 19 30.36 21.38 56.89
CA THR A 19 29.40 22.27 56.21
C THR A 19 29.84 22.58 54.80
N ALA A 20 31.14 22.87 54.58
CA ALA A 20 31.70 23.09 53.24
C ALA A 20 31.56 21.82 52.33
N PHE A 21 31.86 20.66 52.90
CA PHE A 21 31.69 19.36 52.23
C PHE A 21 30.21 19.08 51.85
N SER A 22 29.29 19.33 52.79
CA SER A 22 27.83 19.15 52.54
C SER A 22 27.35 20.08 51.45
N ILE A 23 27.81 21.33 51.39
CA ILE A 23 27.47 22.27 50.31
C ILE A 23 28.02 21.77 48.97
N MET A 24 29.26 21.30 48.90
CA MET A 24 29.85 20.74 47.71
C MET A 24 29.06 19.51 47.18
N ILE A 25 28.70 18.61 48.05
CA ILE A 25 27.87 17.45 47.71
C ILE A 25 26.48 17.90 47.23
N ALA A 26 25.84 18.81 47.95
CA ALA A 26 24.51 19.31 47.56
C ALA A 26 24.54 20.01 46.18
N THR A 27 25.52 20.86 45.94
CA THR A 27 25.68 21.51 44.61
C THR A 27 26.01 20.52 43.52
N SER A 28 26.84 19.51 43.78
CA SER A 28 27.15 18.45 42.81
C SER A 28 25.93 17.62 42.47
N LEU A 29 25.13 17.24 43.47
CA LEU A 29 23.86 16.50 43.25
C LEU A 29 22.85 17.35 42.49
N LEU A 30 22.73 18.65 42.77
CA LEU A 30 21.86 19.57 42.03
C LEU A 30 22.31 19.70 40.58
N MET A 31 23.61 19.78 40.30
CA MET A 31 24.14 19.84 38.93
C MET A 31 23.89 18.54 38.17
N LEU A 32 24.13 17.36 38.80
CA LEU A 32 23.87 16.07 38.20
C LEU A 32 22.36 15.86 37.93
N GLY A 33 21.51 16.21 38.89
CA GLY A 33 20.07 16.17 38.74
C GLY A 33 19.59 17.09 37.63
N GLY A 34 20.11 18.28 37.55
CA GLY A 34 19.78 19.25 36.50
C GLY A 34 20.24 18.82 35.10
N LEU A 35 21.41 18.21 34.98
CA LEU A 35 21.85 17.60 33.72
C LEU A 35 20.90 16.47 33.26
N ALA A 36 20.44 15.68 34.19
CA ALA A 36 19.47 14.63 33.88
C ALA A 36 18.14 15.21 33.40
N VAL A 37 17.68 16.35 33.97
CA VAL A 37 16.45 17.03 33.51
C VAL A 37 16.62 17.56 32.10
N ASP A 38 17.69 18.26 31.78
CA ASP A 38 17.93 18.79 30.44
C ASP A 38 18.10 17.65 29.42
N ALA A 39 18.84 16.59 29.74
CA ALA A 39 19.00 15.43 28.87
C ALA A 39 17.67 14.73 28.58
N THR A 40 16.83 14.57 29.60
CA THR A 40 15.49 13.97 29.43
C THR A 40 14.59 14.87 28.60
N GLY A 41 14.64 16.20 28.77
CA GLY A 41 13.92 17.17 27.97
C GLY A 41 14.32 17.11 26.50
N VAL A 42 15.62 17.12 26.20
CA VAL A 42 16.15 16.96 24.83
C VAL A 42 15.68 15.64 24.20
N MET A 43 15.80 14.52 24.92
CA MET A 43 15.35 13.23 24.40
C MET A 43 13.84 13.18 24.15
N THR A 44 13.05 13.77 25.02
CA THR A 44 11.59 13.87 24.87
C THR A 44 11.24 14.67 23.62
N ASP A 45 11.89 15.80 23.40
CA ASP A 45 11.65 16.63 22.22
C ASP A 45 12.07 15.92 20.93
N ILE A 46 13.20 15.21 20.93
CA ILE A 46 13.65 14.39 19.78
C ILE A 46 12.58 13.35 19.43
N VAL A 47 12.00 12.68 20.42
CA VAL A 47 10.94 11.68 20.18
C VAL A 47 9.68 12.33 19.59
N HIS A 48 9.26 13.50 20.11
CA HIS A 48 8.13 14.23 19.56
C HIS A 48 8.39 14.74 18.12
N LEU A 49 9.58 15.29 17.88
CA LEU A 49 9.99 15.72 16.55
C LEU A 49 10.03 14.56 15.56
N GLN A 50 10.57 13.39 15.96
CA GLN A 50 10.65 12.22 15.12
C GLN A 50 9.25 11.69 14.78
N ALA A 51 8.36 11.58 15.75
CA ALA A 51 6.98 11.15 15.51
C ALA A 51 6.23 12.11 14.56
N ALA A 52 6.49 13.40 14.67
CA ALA A 52 5.91 14.41 13.77
C ALA A 52 6.54 14.34 12.36
N ALA A 53 7.86 14.09 12.25
CA ALA A 53 8.54 13.90 10.98
C ALA A 53 7.99 12.67 10.24
N ASP A 54 7.82 11.55 10.95
CA ASP A 54 7.26 10.31 10.40
C ASP A 54 5.82 10.54 9.91
N SER A 55 5.01 11.20 10.71
CA SER A 55 3.62 11.51 10.34
C SER A 55 3.54 12.48 9.15
N ALA A 56 4.41 13.50 9.09
CA ALA A 56 4.46 14.46 8.01
C ALA A 56 4.95 13.81 6.70
N ALA A 57 5.99 12.96 6.77
CA ALA A 57 6.51 12.23 5.61
C ALA A 57 5.46 11.27 5.05
N HIS A 58 4.79 10.50 5.90
CA HIS A 58 3.69 9.64 5.49
C HIS A 58 2.56 10.43 4.83
N ALA A 59 2.14 11.56 5.44
CA ALA A 59 1.07 12.39 4.89
C ALA A 59 1.47 13.04 3.55
N ALA A 60 2.73 13.48 3.41
CA ALA A 60 3.26 14.02 2.16
C ALA A 60 3.15 12.99 1.03
N LEU A 61 3.68 11.78 1.26
CA LEU A 61 3.74 10.74 0.24
C LEU A 61 2.34 10.19 -0.09
N TYR A 62 1.51 10.00 0.92
CA TYR A 62 0.11 9.60 0.73
C TYR A 62 -0.66 10.61 -0.14
N THR A 63 -0.45 11.91 0.11
CA THR A 63 -1.12 12.97 -0.66
C THR A 63 -0.54 13.07 -2.07
N ARG A 64 0.77 12.83 -2.23
CA ARG A 64 1.48 12.89 -3.51
C ARG A 64 1.03 11.82 -4.51
N ASP A 65 0.51 10.69 -4.03
CA ASP A 65 -0.03 9.60 -4.84
C ASP A 65 -1.13 10.05 -5.85
N SER A 66 -1.86 11.12 -5.51
CA SER A 66 -2.96 11.62 -6.35
C SER A 66 -2.99 13.15 -6.51
N ASN A 67 -1.98 13.87 -6.00
CA ASN A 67 -1.96 15.32 -6.01
C ASN A 67 -0.59 15.88 -6.40
N SER A 68 -0.53 17.19 -6.69
CA SER A 68 0.73 17.89 -6.94
C SER A 68 1.66 17.91 -5.73
N ALA A 69 2.96 18.13 -5.99
CA ALA A 69 3.96 18.26 -4.94
C ALA A 69 3.61 19.37 -3.93
N ASP A 70 3.09 20.50 -4.39
CA ASP A 70 2.75 21.63 -3.53
C ASP A 70 1.61 21.31 -2.55
N ILE A 71 0.58 20.62 -3.03
CA ILE A 71 -0.54 20.17 -2.19
C ILE A 71 -0.03 19.18 -1.13
N ALA A 72 0.83 18.25 -1.54
CA ALA A 72 1.40 17.25 -0.65
C ALA A 72 2.32 17.88 0.42
N LYS A 73 3.15 18.86 0.04
CA LYS A 73 4.00 19.61 0.98
C LYS A 73 3.17 20.40 2.00
N LYS A 74 2.13 21.06 1.54
CA LYS A 74 1.20 21.78 2.43
C LYS A 74 0.58 20.83 3.45
N LYS A 75 0.11 19.66 2.99
CA LYS A 75 -0.49 18.65 3.89
C LYS A 75 0.50 18.16 4.94
N ALA A 76 1.77 17.94 4.57
CA ALA A 76 2.82 17.57 5.52
C ALA A 76 3.03 18.62 6.62
N ILE A 77 3.09 19.90 6.23
CA ILE A 77 3.24 21.01 7.17
C ILE A 77 2.04 21.09 8.13
N ASP A 78 0.83 20.93 7.60
CA ASP A 78 -0.40 20.94 8.42
C ASP A 78 -0.39 19.79 9.44
N VAL A 79 0.07 18.59 9.04
CA VAL A 79 0.20 17.44 9.94
C VAL A 79 1.29 17.65 10.99
N ALA A 80 2.45 18.19 10.61
CA ALA A 80 3.50 18.51 11.57
C ALA A 80 3.04 19.52 12.61
N ARG A 81 2.35 20.59 12.21
CA ARG A 81 1.79 21.62 13.11
C ARG A 81 0.70 21.05 14.02
N GLY A 82 -0.07 20.08 13.56
CA GLY A 82 -1.05 19.37 14.38
C GLY A 82 -0.43 18.53 15.49
N ASN A 83 0.76 17.96 15.23
CA ASN A 83 1.50 17.15 16.20
C ASN A 83 2.39 18.00 17.12
N LEU A 84 2.91 19.12 16.64
CA LEU A 84 3.85 20.00 17.34
C LEU A 84 3.27 21.41 17.43
N PRO A 85 2.61 21.75 18.56
CA PRO A 85 2.05 23.09 18.75
C PRO A 85 3.11 24.19 18.61
N GLN A 86 2.86 25.14 17.73
CA GLN A 86 3.81 26.21 17.36
C GLN A 86 4.23 27.07 18.55
N VAL A 87 3.38 27.19 19.56
CA VAL A 87 3.70 27.94 20.79
C VAL A 87 4.91 27.36 21.53
N TYR A 88 5.13 26.06 21.48
CA TYR A 88 6.20 25.37 22.19
C TYR A 88 7.39 25.02 21.29
N PHE A 89 7.11 24.64 20.04
CA PHE A 89 8.13 24.13 19.12
C PHE A 89 8.57 25.17 18.09
N GLY A 90 7.81 26.24 17.88
CA GLY A 90 8.03 27.18 16.79
C GLY A 90 7.68 26.58 15.42
N ASP A 91 8.18 27.17 14.36
CA ASP A 91 8.09 26.61 13.00
C ASP A 91 9.25 25.65 12.78
N VAL A 92 8.95 24.34 12.84
CA VAL A 92 9.94 23.25 12.72
C VAL A 92 10.03 22.65 11.33
N LEU A 93 9.06 22.92 10.43
CA LEU A 93 9.00 22.35 9.10
C LEU A 93 8.64 23.39 8.05
N HIS A 94 9.52 23.58 7.06
CA HIS A 94 9.30 24.45 5.93
C HIS A 94 9.16 23.67 4.62
N THR A 95 8.61 24.30 3.58
CA THR A 95 8.40 23.66 2.27
C THR A 95 9.68 23.10 1.65
N GLN A 96 10.81 23.72 1.89
CA GLN A 96 12.13 23.32 1.40
C GLN A 96 12.68 22.06 2.10
N ASP A 97 12.19 21.77 3.29
CA ASP A 97 12.61 20.61 4.10
C ASP A 97 11.85 19.33 3.74
N ILE A 98 10.92 19.42 2.76
CA ILE A 98 10.16 18.33 2.21
C ILE A 98 10.64 18.07 0.79
N ILE A 99 11.37 17.00 0.59
CA ILE A 99 12.01 16.65 -0.68
C ILE A 99 11.42 15.36 -1.20
N PHE A 100 10.86 15.36 -2.42
CA PHE A 100 10.46 14.14 -3.11
C PHE A 100 11.65 13.51 -3.84
N GLY A 101 11.57 12.21 -4.10
CA GLY A 101 12.64 11.46 -4.73
C GLY A 101 12.32 9.98 -4.87
N THR A 102 13.38 9.19 -5.03
CA THR A 102 13.32 7.73 -5.05
C THR A 102 14.17 7.15 -3.92
N TRP A 103 13.88 5.93 -3.52
CA TRP A 103 14.68 5.19 -2.54
C TRP A 103 15.43 4.05 -3.22
N ASP A 104 16.75 4.04 -3.09
CA ASP A 104 17.58 2.92 -3.53
C ASP A 104 17.70 1.91 -2.38
N GLU A 105 17.02 0.77 -2.50
CA GLU A 105 17.04 -0.29 -1.49
C GLU A 105 18.43 -0.93 -1.33
N THR A 106 19.19 -1.02 -2.41
CA THR A 106 20.53 -1.66 -2.40
C THR A 106 21.53 -0.76 -1.70
N ALA A 107 21.58 0.50 -2.08
CA ALA A 107 22.47 1.50 -1.48
C ALA A 107 21.93 2.05 -0.14
N ARG A 108 20.65 1.79 0.18
CA ARG A 108 19.93 2.40 1.32
C ARG A 108 20.04 3.92 1.33
N GLN A 109 19.82 4.51 0.17
CA GLN A 109 19.99 5.95 -0.03
C GLN A 109 18.77 6.57 -0.68
N PHE A 110 18.40 7.75 -0.17
CA PHE A 110 17.40 8.62 -0.80
C PHE A 110 18.05 9.42 -1.92
N LEU A 111 17.43 9.42 -3.11
CA LEU A 111 17.87 10.16 -4.29
C LEU A 111 16.82 11.24 -4.61
N PRO A 112 17.15 12.54 -4.44
CA PRO A 112 16.22 13.63 -4.70
C PRO A 112 15.78 13.70 -6.17
N ASP A 113 14.47 13.76 -6.40
CA ASP A 113 13.84 14.04 -7.70
C ASP A 113 12.50 14.75 -7.47
N PRO A 114 12.37 16.04 -7.81
CA PRO A 114 11.16 16.83 -7.54
C PRO A 114 9.89 16.33 -8.25
N VAL A 115 10.02 15.56 -9.34
CA VAL A 115 8.88 15.01 -10.09
C VAL A 115 8.47 13.64 -9.60
N ALA A 116 9.33 12.96 -8.85
CA ALA A 116 9.08 11.63 -8.31
C ALA A 116 7.84 11.58 -7.39
N VAL A 117 7.27 10.38 -7.31
CA VAL A 117 6.11 10.04 -6.47
C VAL A 117 6.40 8.81 -5.60
N GLU A 118 7.62 8.30 -5.67
CA GLU A 118 8.01 7.02 -5.06
C GLU A 118 8.53 7.18 -3.64
N ALA A 119 9.16 8.28 -3.30
CA ALA A 119 9.67 8.51 -1.95
C ALA A 119 9.63 9.98 -1.55
N VAL A 120 9.66 10.22 -0.25
CA VAL A 120 9.77 11.55 0.33
C VAL A 120 10.71 11.52 1.54
N GLN A 121 11.53 12.56 1.65
CA GLN A 121 12.33 12.84 2.83
C GLN A 121 11.85 14.13 3.47
N VAL A 122 11.61 14.10 4.77
CA VAL A 122 11.16 15.24 5.57
C VAL A 122 12.16 15.45 6.70
N ARG A 123 12.63 16.68 6.85
CA ARG A 123 13.52 17.10 7.95
C ARG A 123 12.83 18.15 8.81
N LEU A 124 12.80 17.92 10.11
CA LEU A 124 12.32 18.88 11.08
C LEU A 124 13.51 19.47 11.86
N ASP A 125 13.55 20.78 11.89
CA ASP A 125 14.63 21.54 12.49
C ASP A 125 14.12 22.41 13.64
N ARG A 126 14.56 22.12 14.87
CA ARG A 126 14.41 22.97 16.04
C ARG A 126 15.78 23.53 16.41
N THR A 127 16.15 24.65 15.75
CA THR A 127 17.51 25.17 15.76
C THR A 127 17.57 26.68 16.02
N ALA A 128 18.72 27.15 16.43
CA ALA A 128 18.97 28.59 16.58
C ALA A 128 18.81 29.35 15.24
N ALA A 129 19.18 28.73 14.13
CA ALA A 129 18.97 29.29 12.79
C ALA A 129 17.50 29.55 12.45
N ASN A 130 16.60 28.68 12.92
CA ASN A 130 15.16 28.84 12.77
C ASN A 130 14.52 29.67 13.90
N GLY A 131 15.30 30.13 14.87
CA GLY A 131 14.85 30.95 16.01
C GLY A 131 14.07 30.14 17.08
N ASN A 132 14.13 28.81 17.05
CA ASN A 132 13.35 27.91 17.92
C ASN A 132 14.18 26.81 18.60
N PRO A 133 15.46 27.00 19.00
CA PRO A 133 16.25 25.94 19.60
C PRO A 133 15.63 25.45 20.93
N TYR A 134 15.95 24.24 21.34
CA TYR A 134 15.58 23.76 22.68
C TYR A 134 16.30 24.59 23.74
N GLN A 135 15.56 25.24 24.64
CA GLN A 135 16.12 26.02 25.73
C GLN A 135 16.47 25.12 26.92
N THR A 136 17.70 25.17 27.37
CA THR A 136 18.15 24.39 28.53
C THR A 136 17.72 25.03 29.83
N LEU A 137 17.49 24.24 30.85
CA LEU A 137 17.10 24.72 32.18
C LEU A 137 18.27 24.84 33.12
N VAL A 138 19.14 23.85 33.21
CA VAL A 138 20.28 23.81 34.15
C VAL A 138 21.61 23.93 33.46
N LEU A 139 21.75 23.40 32.23
CA LEU A 139 22.94 23.62 31.41
C LEU A 139 23.19 25.11 31.09
N TYR A 140 22.13 25.93 31.22
CA TYR A 140 22.24 27.40 31.18
C TYR A 140 23.30 27.95 32.19
N LEU A 141 23.40 27.32 33.38
CA LEU A 141 24.41 27.69 34.39
C LEU A 141 25.85 27.40 33.94
N ALA A 142 26.02 26.48 33.00
CA ALA A 142 27.31 26.19 32.35
C ALA A 142 27.49 26.95 31.03
N ASN A 143 26.69 28.00 30.79
CA ASN A 143 26.70 28.82 29.59
C ASN A 143 26.28 28.06 28.31
N ILE A 144 25.57 26.92 28.44
CA ILE A 144 24.92 26.19 27.34
C ILE A 144 23.45 26.55 27.38
N ASN A 145 23.07 27.59 26.66
CA ASN A 145 21.73 28.18 26.77
C ASN A 145 20.69 27.46 25.93
N ALA A 146 21.13 26.83 24.83
CA ALA A 146 20.24 26.16 23.92
C ALA A 146 20.93 24.97 23.20
N VAL A 147 20.16 24.03 22.72
CA VAL A 147 20.62 22.87 21.94
C VAL A 147 19.81 22.81 20.63
N ASP A 148 20.49 22.64 19.52
CA ASP A 148 19.90 22.44 18.22
C ASP A 148 19.48 20.97 18.06
N LEU A 149 18.22 20.75 17.68
CA LEU A 149 17.65 19.42 17.45
C LEU A 149 17.23 19.31 15.99
N GLN A 150 17.66 18.24 15.34
CA GLN A 150 17.30 17.91 13.96
C GLN A 150 16.91 16.45 13.88
N VAL A 151 15.81 16.17 13.19
CA VAL A 151 15.36 14.82 12.90
C VAL A 151 14.98 14.71 11.44
N GLN A 152 15.05 13.48 10.92
CA GLN A 152 14.73 13.21 9.54
C GLN A 152 13.91 11.93 9.44
N SER A 153 12.94 11.92 8.53
CA SER A 153 12.14 10.76 8.20
C SER A 153 12.10 10.57 6.69
N THR A 154 12.25 9.34 6.24
CA THR A 154 12.14 8.98 4.82
C THR A 154 11.12 7.87 4.67
N TYR A 155 10.10 8.12 3.86
CA TYR A 155 9.10 7.14 3.47
C TYR A 155 9.23 6.80 2.00
N GLU A 156 8.96 5.55 1.65
CA GLU A 156 8.82 5.12 0.27
C GLU A 156 7.44 4.52 0.01
N ALA A 157 7.00 4.65 -1.24
CA ALA A 157 5.82 3.99 -1.77
C ALA A 157 6.23 2.64 -2.36
N TYR A 158 5.44 1.60 -2.10
CA TYR A 158 5.68 0.27 -2.65
C TYR A 158 4.36 -0.43 -2.97
N ASP A 159 4.41 -1.38 -3.86
CA ASP A 159 3.29 -2.24 -4.20
C ASP A 159 3.54 -3.63 -3.60
N PRO A 160 2.74 -4.06 -2.60
CA PRO A 160 2.89 -5.39 -2.04
C PRO A 160 2.68 -6.46 -3.11
N MET A 161 3.56 -7.46 -3.16
CA MET A 161 3.52 -8.53 -4.17
C MET A 161 2.15 -9.20 -4.27
N CYS A 162 1.48 -9.42 -3.14
CA CYS A 162 0.14 -10.02 -3.09
C CYS A 162 -0.92 -9.24 -3.88
N PHE A 163 -0.77 -7.91 -4.01
CA PHE A 163 -1.73 -7.09 -4.76
C PHE A 163 -1.42 -7.01 -6.25
N ARG A 164 -0.18 -7.34 -6.62
CA ARG A 164 0.19 -7.46 -8.05
C ARG A 164 -0.32 -8.76 -8.65
N GLU A 165 -0.06 -9.87 -7.97
CA GLU A 165 -0.44 -11.21 -8.41
C GLU A 165 -0.82 -12.05 -7.20
N GLY A 166 -2.07 -12.47 -7.14
CA GLY A 166 -2.56 -13.26 -6.02
C GLY A 166 -4.07 -13.25 -5.88
N PHE A 167 -4.54 -13.98 -4.90
CA PHE A 167 -5.91 -13.98 -4.44
C PHE A 167 -5.99 -13.21 -3.13
N VAL A 168 -6.65 -12.06 -3.15
CA VAL A 168 -6.70 -11.13 -2.03
C VAL A 168 -8.14 -10.77 -1.70
N ALA A 169 -8.52 -10.87 -0.43
CA ALA A 169 -9.86 -10.49 0.00
C ALA A 169 -9.88 -9.83 1.38
N ASP A 170 -10.81 -8.89 1.59
CA ASP A 170 -11.18 -8.46 2.94
C ASP A 170 -11.91 -9.58 3.68
N GLY A 171 -12.78 -10.31 2.99
CA GLY A 171 -13.43 -11.52 3.49
C GLY A 171 -12.59 -12.77 3.26
N VAL A 172 -13.27 -13.92 3.12
CA VAL A 172 -12.65 -15.24 3.04
C VAL A 172 -12.01 -15.50 1.68
N VAL A 173 -10.82 -16.12 1.68
CA VAL A 173 -10.28 -16.79 0.49
C VAL A 173 -10.43 -18.29 0.69
N ASP A 174 -11.29 -18.93 -0.11
CA ASP A 174 -11.61 -20.36 -0.05
C ASP A 174 -11.09 -21.07 -1.30
N ILE A 175 -10.16 -21.99 -1.13
CA ILE A 175 -9.51 -22.71 -2.21
C ILE A 175 -9.66 -24.21 -1.99
N GLN A 176 -10.18 -24.88 -3.01
CA GLN A 176 -10.44 -26.31 -2.97
C GLN A 176 -9.14 -27.15 -3.10
N SER A 177 -9.25 -28.41 -3.49
CA SER A 177 -8.15 -29.39 -3.46
C SER A 177 -7.28 -29.39 -4.74
N ASN A 178 -6.08 -29.98 -4.60
CA ASN A 178 -5.19 -30.34 -5.73
C ASN A 178 -4.74 -29.13 -6.56
N ASN A 179 -4.52 -28.00 -5.93
CA ASN A 179 -4.00 -26.81 -6.60
C ASN A 179 -2.49 -26.68 -6.38
N ALA A 180 -1.79 -26.08 -7.33
CA ALA A 180 -0.37 -25.76 -7.22
C ALA A 180 -0.16 -24.23 -7.27
N PHE A 181 0.55 -23.70 -6.29
CA PHE A 181 0.93 -22.28 -6.19
C PHE A 181 2.45 -22.20 -6.36
N THR A 182 2.89 -21.50 -7.38
CA THR A 182 4.30 -21.46 -7.77
C THR A 182 4.85 -20.04 -7.91
N ASN A 183 6.17 -19.91 -7.97
CA ASN A 183 6.90 -18.67 -8.27
C ASN A 183 6.58 -17.51 -7.31
N GLY A 184 6.20 -17.78 -6.08
CA GLY A 184 5.90 -16.71 -5.11
C GLY A 184 4.44 -16.19 -5.17
N PHE A 185 3.52 -16.95 -5.78
CA PHE A 185 2.09 -16.60 -5.79
C PHE A 185 1.56 -16.35 -4.38
N CYS A 186 0.64 -15.40 -4.24
CA CYS A 186 0.17 -14.96 -2.93
C CYS A 186 -1.32 -15.23 -2.71
N ILE A 187 -1.66 -15.66 -1.50
CA ILE A 187 -3.04 -15.75 -0.99
C ILE A 187 -3.12 -14.91 0.28
N HIS A 188 -4.03 -13.93 0.31
CA HIS A 188 -4.26 -13.09 1.47
C HIS A 188 -5.75 -12.94 1.79
N SER A 189 -6.08 -13.03 3.07
CA SER A 189 -7.42 -12.74 3.60
C SER A 189 -7.30 -11.86 4.86
N ASN A 190 -8.11 -10.82 4.96
CA ASN A 190 -8.23 -10.04 6.20
C ASN A 190 -9.12 -10.72 7.26
N THR A 191 -9.70 -11.87 6.95
CA THR A 191 -10.46 -12.71 7.92
C THR A 191 -9.76 -14.04 8.15
N TYR A 192 -9.91 -14.97 7.24
CA TYR A 192 -9.21 -16.26 7.26
C TYR A 192 -9.11 -16.85 5.85
N VAL A 193 -8.14 -17.73 5.68
CA VAL A 193 -8.00 -18.56 4.48
C VAL A 193 -8.55 -19.95 4.79
N SER A 194 -9.34 -20.49 3.86
CA SER A 194 -9.85 -21.85 3.87
C SER A 194 -9.18 -22.64 2.73
N LEU A 195 -8.55 -23.75 3.06
CA LEU A 195 -7.89 -24.62 2.10
C LEU A 195 -8.35 -26.06 2.29
N ASN A 196 -8.67 -26.71 1.19
CA ASN A 196 -8.93 -28.15 1.23
C ASN A 196 -7.59 -28.93 1.15
N SER A 197 -7.59 -30.21 0.87
CA SER A 197 -6.41 -31.08 0.88
C SER A 197 -5.63 -31.08 -0.42
N ASN A 198 -4.37 -31.54 -0.37
CA ASN A 198 -3.50 -31.82 -1.52
C ASN A 198 -3.16 -30.58 -2.38
N ASN A 199 -3.07 -29.42 -1.77
CA ASN A 199 -2.50 -28.26 -2.44
C ASN A 199 -0.97 -28.25 -2.25
N PHE A 200 -0.28 -27.74 -3.26
CA PHE A 200 1.18 -27.57 -3.24
C PHE A 200 1.55 -26.10 -3.21
N PHE A 201 2.42 -25.74 -2.31
CA PHE A 201 2.97 -24.38 -2.12
C PHE A 201 4.48 -24.43 -2.33
N GLU A 202 4.94 -23.88 -3.45
CA GLU A 202 6.37 -23.77 -3.74
C GLU A 202 7.05 -22.81 -2.75
N PRO A 203 8.35 -22.98 -2.44
CA PRO A 203 9.10 -22.01 -1.66
C PRO A 203 8.98 -20.59 -2.25
N GLY A 204 8.68 -19.61 -1.37
CA GLY A 204 8.43 -18.22 -1.78
C GLY A 204 6.96 -17.85 -1.90
N THR A 205 6.03 -18.84 -1.99
CA THR A 205 4.58 -18.56 -1.93
C THR A 205 4.20 -18.03 -0.54
N VAL A 206 3.14 -17.22 -0.49
CA VAL A 206 2.64 -16.61 0.74
C VAL A 206 1.18 -16.95 0.94
N VAL A 207 0.83 -17.43 2.13
CA VAL A 207 -0.55 -17.55 2.62
C VAL A 207 -0.67 -16.73 3.89
N SER A 208 -1.43 -15.64 3.86
CA SER A 208 -1.45 -14.68 4.96
C SER A 208 -2.85 -14.33 5.44
N MET A 209 -2.96 -14.13 6.76
CA MET A 209 -4.18 -13.72 7.45
C MET A 209 -3.83 -13.08 8.81
N PRO A 210 -4.75 -12.34 9.45
CA PRO A 210 -4.46 -11.65 10.71
C PRO A 210 -4.11 -12.59 11.88
N ASP A 211 -4.77 -13.74 11.94
CA ASP A 211 -4.53 -14.75 12.97
C ASP A 211 -4.42 -16.14 12.34
N LEU A 212 -3.23 -16.72 12.37
CA LEU A 212 -2.96 -18.06 11.80
C LEU A 212 -3.77 -19.19 12.44
N ARG A 213 -4.33 -18.98 13.63
CA ARG A 213 -5.20 -19.95 14.30
C ARG A 213 -6.57 -20.07 13.63
N THR A 214 -6.96 -19.08 12.83
CA THR A 214 -8.22 -19.09 12.08
C THR A 214 -8.14 -19.80 10.74
N LEU A 215 -6.94 -20.28 10.35
CA LEU A 215 -6.77 -21.08 9.14
C LEU A 215 -7.71 -22.30 9.16
N GLN A 216 -8.56 -22.40 8.14
CA GLN A 216 -9.45 -23.54 7.99
C GLN A 216 -8.87 -24.57 7.03
N ILE A 217 -8.56 -25.75 7.57
CA ILE A 217 -8.05 -26.90 6.82
C ILE A 217 -8.64 -28.19 7.40
N PRO A 218 -8.78 -29.29 6.63
CA PRO A 218 -9.12 -30.60 7.14
C PRO A 218 -8.12 -31.07 8.21
N SER A 219 -8.50 -32.04 9.04
CA SER A 219 -7.65 -32.56 10.12
C SER A 219 -6.26 -33.04 9.66
N SER A 220 -6.15 -33.56 8.43
CA SER A 220 -4.88 -33.91 7.76
C SER A 220 -4.27 -32.77 6.94
N GLY A 221 -4.88 -31.58 6.94
CA GLY A 221 -4.59 -30.50 5.98
C GLY A 221 -3.14 -30.00 6.03
N MET A 222 -2.49 -29.97 7.19
CA MET A 222 -1.09 -29.57 7.28
C MET A 222 -0.13 -30.57 6.65
N SER A 223 -0.42 -31.84 6.69
CA SER A 223 0.42 -32.89 6.09
C SER A 223 0.13 -33.06 4.60
N THR A 224 -1.10 -32.82 4.15
CA THR A 224 -1.50 -33.01 2.75
C THR A 224 -1.27 -31.74 1.88
N ASN A 225 -1.19 -30.57 2.48
CA ASN A 225 -0.87 -29.32 1.80
C ASN A 225 0.64 -29.04 1.87
N THR A 226 1.39 -29.64 0.95
CA THR A 226 2.85 -29.59 0.92
C THR A 226 3.34 -28.15 0.78
N GLY A 227 4.24 -27.70 1.66
CA GLY A 227 4.82 -26.35 1.66
C GLY A 227 3.99 -25.31 2.41
N LEU A 228 2.75 -25.62 2.81
CA LEU A 228 1.84 -24.68 3.48
C LEU A 228 2.47 -24.06 4.75
N GLN A 229 3.07 -24.88 5.61
CA GLN A 229 3.70 -24.41 6.86
C GLN A 229 4.77 -23.33 6.62
N ALA A 230 5.54 -23.45 5.54
CA ALA A 230 6.56 -22.48 5.16
C ALA A 230 5.96 -21.23 4.51
N ALA A 231 4.78 -21.35 3.90
CA ALA A 231 4.08 -20.24 3.25
C ALA A 231 3.31 -19.34 4.21
N LEU A 232 2.93 -19.83 5.40
CA LEU A 232 2.09 -19.12 6.35
C LEU A 232 2.76 -17.84 6.89
N ARG A 233 2.02 -16.73 6.85
CA ARG A 233 2.44 -15.42 7.40
C ARG A 233 1.27 -14.78 8.14
N GLN A 234 1.55 -14.14 9.25
CA GLN A 234 0.57 -13.29 9.92
C GLN A 234 0.63 -11.88 9.33
N GLY A 235 -0.52 -11.34 8.93
CA GLY A 235 -0.61 -10.01 8.37
C GLY A 235 -2.04 -9.58 8.09
N SER A 236 -2.27 -8.28 8.11
CA SER A 236 -3.51 -7.64 7.71
C SER A 236 -3.18 -6.42 6.88
N TYR A 237 -3.95 -6.17 5.83
CA TYR A 237 -3.74 -5.04 4.92
C TYR A 237 -5.04 -4.27 4.73
N ASN A 238 -4.95 -2.96 4.70
CA ASN A 238 -6.02 -2.15 4.11
C ASN A 238 -5.95 -2.31 2.59
N ILE A 239 -6.93 -3.00 1.99
CA ILE A 239 -6.94 -3.29 0.54
C ILE A 239 -7.36 -2.02 -0.22
N ARG A 240 -6.44 -1.06 -0.32
CA ARG A 240 -6.68 0.31 -0.81
C ARG A 240 -7.22 0.37 -2.23
N VAL A 241 -6.87 -0.58 -3.11
CA VAL A 241 -7.35 -0.60 -4.49
C VAL A 241 -8.88 -0.75 -4.57
N LEU A 242 -9.50 -1.45 -3.62
CA LEU A 242 -10.97 -1.59 -3.55
C LEU A 242 -11.66 -0.25 -3.28
N SER A 243 -11.06 0.63 -2.50
CA SER A 243 -11.60 1.98 -2.27
C SER A 243 -11.53 2.86 -3.52
N ARG A 244 -10.66 2.52 -4.48
CA ARG A 244 -10.50 3.23 -5.75
C ARG A 244 -11.44 2.76 -6.85
N VAL A 245 -12.21 1.69 -6.67
CA VAL A 245 -13.09 1.13 -7.71
C VAL A 245 -14.03 2.17 -8.31
N ASN A 246 -14.62 3.06 -7.49
CA ASN A 246 -15.47 4.14 -7.98
C ASN A 246 -14.70 5.15 -8.83
N ASP A 247 -13.50 5.53 -8.41
CA ASP A 247 -12.63 6.48 -9.11
C ASP A 247 -12.12 5.86 -10.42
N ILE A 248 -11.75 4.58 -10.41
CA ILE A 248 -11.34 3.84 -11.61
C ILE A 248 -12.47 3.86 -12.65
N ILE A 249 -13.68 3.49 -12.25
CA ILE A 249 -14.84 3.45 -13.15
C ILE A 249 -15.17 4.86 -13.69
N ALA A 250 -15.05 5.90 -12.86
CA ALA A 250 -15.38 7.26 -13.27
C ALA A 250 -14.34 7.91 -14.21
N HIS A 251 -13.07 7.48 -14.16
CA HIS A 251 -11.99 8.21 -14.82
C HIS A 251 -11.12 7.33 -15.74
N VAL A 252 -11.49 6.09 -16.03
CA VAL A 252 -10.72 5.22 -16.93
C VAL A 252 -10.67 5.75 -18.37
N ALA A 253 -11.67 6.52 -18.78
CA ALA A 253 -11.74 7.17 -20.09
C ALA A 253 -11.07 8.55 -20.17
N ASP A 254 -10.66 9.12 -19.02
CA ASP A 254 -10.04 10.45 -18.96
C ASP A 254 -8.53 10.34 -19.20
N PRO A 255 -7.99 10.93 -20.31
CA PRO A 255 -6.56 10.90 -20.62
C PRO A 255 -5.65 11.52 -19.55
N SER A 256 -6.17 12.38 -18.68
CA SER A 256 -5.43 12.99 -17.58
C SER A 256 -5.38 12.12 -16.32
N SER A 257 -6.17 11.04 -16.30
CA SER A 257 -6.28 10.13 -15.17
C SER A 257 -5.14 9.10 -15.13
N PRO A 258 -4.64 8.71 -13.96
CA PRO A 258 -3.70 7.60 -13.82
C PRO A 258 -4.32 6.24 -14.19
N TYR A 259 -5.64 6.19 -14.35
CA TYR A 259 -6.38 4.98 -14.76
C TYR A 259 -6.53 4.84 -16.26
N PHE A 260 -6.17 5.85 -17.03
CA PHE A 260 -6.25 5.83 -18.49
C PHE A 260 -5.38 4.73 -19.10
N ARG A 261 -5.86 4.10 -20.16
CA ARG A 261 -5.17 2.99 -20.82
C ARG A 261 -4.35 3.46 -22.01
N SER A 262 -3.06 3.18 -22.00
CA SER A 262 -2.11 3.60 -23.05
C SER A 262 -2.43 3.05 -24.44
N TYR A 263 -3.21 1.98 -24.56
CA TYR A 263 -3.65 1.42 -25.84
C TYR A 263 -4.88 2.14 -26.42
N ILE A 264 -5.49 3.09 -25.71
CA ILE A 264 -6.60 3.91 -26.21
C ILE A 264 -6.04 5.10 -26.97
N THR A 265 -6.46 5.23 -28.23
CA THR A 265 -6.08 6.32 -29.14
C THR A 265 -7.18 7.34 -29.33
N ASP A 266 -8.45 6.94 -29.15
CA ASP A 266 -9.63 7.81 -29.18
C ASP A 266 -10.39 7.65 -27.84
N PRO A 267 -10.26 8.62 -26.92
CA PRO A 267 -10.91 8.56 -25.62
C PRO A 267 -12.38 8.98 -25.63
N VAL A 268 -12.90 9.45 -26.76
CA VAL A 268 -14.31 9.88 -26.85
C VAL A 268 -15.21 8.65 -26.79
N PRO A 269 -16.10 8.52 -25.79
CA PRO A 269 -16.92 7.33 -25.66
C PRO A 269 -17.90 7.13 -26.81
N VAL A 270 -17.83 6.00 -27.48
CA VAL A 270 -18.79 5.57 -28.50
C VAL A 270 -19.93 4.84 -27.80
N THR A 271 -21.17 5.27 -28.04
CA THR A 271 -22.35 4.63 -27.46
C THR A 271 -22.70 3.34 -28.19
N LEU A 272 -22.71 2.25 -27.47
CA LEU A 272 -23.26 0.96 -27.93
C LEU A 272 -24.63 0.71 -27.31
N THR A 273 -25.55 0.20 -28.12
CA THR A 273 -26.89 -0.16 -27.68
C THR A 273 -27.19 -1.62 -28.04
N GLY A 274 -28.05 -2.26 -27.26
CA GLY A 274 -28.44 -3.65 -27.51
C GLY A 274 -27.97 -4.60 -26.42
N SER A 275 -28.51 -5.82 -26.45
CA SER A 275 -28.20 -6.84 -25.45
C SER A 275 -26.98 -7.70 -25.80
N ARG A 276 -26.42 -7.57 -26.98
CA ARG A 276 -25.28 -8.37 -27.46
C ARG A 276 -24.30 -7.53 -28.25
N ILE A 277 -23.03 -7.76 -28.00
CA ILE A 277 -21.90 -7.21 -28.75
C ILE A 277 -20.85 -8.31 -28.98
N ASP A 278 -20.02 -8.12 -29.99
CA ASP A 278 -18.90 -9.00 -30.32
C ASP A 278 -17.71 -8.19 -30.88
N ALA A 279 -16.66 -8.87 -31.28
CA ALA A 279 -15.44 -8.22 -31.78
C ALA A 279 -15.70 -7.36 -33.03
N SER A 280 -16.72 -7.65 -33.84
CA SER A 280 -17.07 -6.87 -35.05
C SER A 280 -17.72 -5.52 -34.73
N ASN A 281 -18.25 -5.34 -33.53
CA ASN A 281 -18.83 -4.08 -33.05
C ASN A 281 -17.78 -3.14 -32.42
N LEU A 282 -16.56 -3.62 -32.23
CA LEU A 282 -15.55 -2.97 -31.41
C LEU A 282 -14.29 -2.68 -32.25
N LEU A 283 -13.98 -1.41 -32.41
CA LEU A 283 -12.73 -0.96 -33.04
C LEU A 283 -11.65 -0.82 -31.98
N PRO A 284 -10.44 -1.36 -32.22
CA PRO A 284 -9.32 -1.16 -31.30
C PRO A 284 -8.99 0.32 -31.11
N GLY A 285 -8.55 0.70 -29.92
CA GLY A 285 -8.15 2.06 -29.57
C GLY A 285 -9.28 2.95 -29.08
N HIS A 286 -10.50 2.42 -28.87
CA HIS A 286 -11.68 3.22 -28.52
C HIS A 286 -12.24 2.89 -27.12
N VAL A 287 -12.95 3.88 -26.58
CA VAL A 287 -13.76 3.77 -25.38
C VAL A 287 -15.23 3.58 -25.79
N TYR A 288 -15.93 2.67 -25.13
CA TYR A 288 -17.34 2.37 -25.38
C TYR A 288 -18.18 2.56 -24.11
N SER A 289 -19.29 3.27 -24.22
CA SER A 289 -20.36 3.32 -23.23
C SER A 289 -21.49 2.41 -23.70
N TRP A 290 -21.65 1.26 -23.04
CA TRP A 290 -22.60 0.24 -23.46
C TRP A 290 -23.90 0.28 -22.66
N ASN A 291 -24.98 0.69 -23.33
CA ASN A 291 -26.33 0.69 -22.80
C ASN A 291 -27.03 -0.64 -23.19
N CYS A 292 -27.05 -1.59 -22.28
CA CYS A 292 -27.69 -2.88 -22.53
C CYS A 292 -29.21 -2.73 -22.66
N SER A 293 -29.77 -3.41 -23.61
CA SER A 293 -31.24 -3.58 -23.72
C SER A 293 -31.67 -4.75 -22.84
N GLY A 294 -32.32 -4.45 -21.69
CA GLY A 294 -32.80 -5.46 -20.73
C GLY A 294 -31.89 -5.56 -19.48
N ASN A 295 -31.98 -6.71 -18.76
CA ASN A 295 -31.38 -6.88 -17.46
C ASN A 295 -29.87 -7.27 -17.50
N SER A 296 -29.30 -7.58 -18.66
CA SER A 296 -27.89 -7.94 -18.82
C SER A 296 -27.44 -7.82 -20.27
N GLY A 297 -26.14 -7.55 -20.44
CA GLY A 297 -25.47 -7.60 -21.73
C GLY A 297 -24.72 -8.91 -21.95
N THR A 298 -24.55 -9.33 -23.21
CA THR A 298 -23.77 -10.52 -23.57
C THR A 298 -22.66 -10.14 -24.53
N ILE A 299 -21.42 -10.48 -24.20
CA ILE A 299 -20.30 -10.40 -25.13
C ILE A 299 -20.13 -11.77 -25.77
N GLN A 300 -20.30 -11.84 -27.10
CA GLN A 300 -20.24 -13.07 -27.84
C GLN A 300 -18.81 -13.59 -27.99
N GLY A 301 -18.63 -14.92 -27.90
CA GLY A 301 -17.38 -15.58 -28.23
C GLY A 301 -17.31 -15.97 -29.73
N ASN A 302 -16.14 -16.52 -30.11
CA ASN A 302 -15.91 -17.10 -31.45
C ASN A 302 -16.04 -16.15 -32.64
N GLN A 303 -16.04 -14.82 -32.39
CA GLN A 303 -16.09 -13.76 -33.40
C GLN A 303 -14.75 -12.99 -33.52
N GLY A 304 -13.67 -13.56 -33.01
CA GLY A 304 -12.34 -12.95 -32.96
C GLY A 304 -11.96 -12.47 -31.55
N ILE A 305 -10.78 -11.89 -31.48
CA ILE A 305 -10.21 -11.36 -30.23
C ILE A 305 -10.73 -9.93 -30.03
N ILE A 306 -11.25 -9.63 -28.84
CA ILE A 306 -11.58 -8.28 -28.42
C ILE A 306 -10.34 -7.66 -27.83
N SER A 307 -9.79 -6.63 -28.49
CA SER A 307 -8.52 -6.05 -28.07
C SER A 307 -8.48 -4.53 -28.14
N LYS A 308 -7.68 -3.94 -27.26
CA LYS A 308 -7.40 -2.50 -27.16
C LYS A 308 -8.67 -1.66 -27.01
N VAL A 309 -9.55 -2.09 -26.10
CA VAL A 309 -10.83 -1.41 -25.86
C VAL A 309 -11.05 -1.18 -24.35
N VAL A 310 -11.75 -0.11 -24.05
CA VAL A 310 -12.38 0.11 -22.74
C VAL A 310 -13.88 0.06 -22.93
N ILE A 311 -14.59 -0.75 -22.13
CA ILE A 311 -16.05 -0.88 -22.17
C ILE A 311 -16.62 -0.55 -20.80
N GLU A 312 -17.41 0.49 -20.71
CA GLU A 312 -18.14 0.91 -19.52
C GLU A 312 -19.61 0.58 -19.64
N THR A 313 -20.21 0.03 -18.60
CA THR A 313 -21.64 -0.28 -18.57
C THR A 313 -22.21 -0.19 -17.17
N SER A 314 -23.54 -0.10 -17.06
CA SER A 314 -24.27 -0.26 -15.80
C SER A 314 -24.89 -1.66 -15.63
N CYS A 315 -24.79 -2.50 -16.65
CA CYS A 315 -25.44 -3.81 -16.67
C CYS A 315 -24.52 -4.92 -16.18
N PRO A 316 -25.08 -6.03 -15.68
CA PRO A 316 -24.38 -7.29 -15.62
C PRO A 316 -23.96 -7.75 -17.01
N VAL A 317 -22.73 -8.24 -17.14
CA VAL A 317 -22.15 -8.70 -18.41
C VAL A 317 -21.94 -10.21 -18.36
N LYS A 318 -22.46 -10.90 -19.36
CA LYS A 318 -22.26 -12.33 -19.59
C LYS A 318 -21.26 -12.51 -20.73
N PHE A 319 -20.21 -13.25 -20.49
CA PHE A 319 -19.30 -13.70 -21.54
C PHE A 319 -19.82 -15.00 -22.13
N ALA A 320 -19.93 -15.07 -23.44
CA ALA A 320 -20.26 -16.32 -24.10
C ALA A 320 -19.04 -17.26 -24.12
N ASN A 321 -19.28 -18.53 -24.39
CA ASN A 321 -18.22 -19.53 -24.54
C ASN A 321 -17.24 -19.11 -25.65
N GLY A 322 -15.93 -19.21 -25.37
CA GLY A 322 -14.87 -18.87 -26.30
C GLY A 322 -14.66 -17.36 -26.50
N ALA A 323 -15.12 -16.51 -25.58
CA ALA A 323 -14.79 -15.10 -25.58
C ALA A 323 -13.32 -14.90 -25.19
N VAL A 324 -12.55 -14.16 -26.01
CA VAL A 324 -11.12 -13.94 -25.83
C VAL A 324 -10.84 -12.44 -25.80
N PHE A 325 -10.07 -12.01 -24.83
CA PHE A 325 -9.73 -10.60 -24.59
C PHE A 325 -8.23 -10.40 -24.46
N GLU A 326 -7.70 -9.36 -25.10
CA GLU A 326 -6.30 -8.91 -24.99
C GLU A 326 -6.27 -7.38 -24.94
N ASP A 327 -5.43 -6.77 -24.08
CA ASP A 327 -5.38 -5.31 -23.88
C ASP A 327 -6.78 -4.69 -23.74
N ALA A 328 -7.60 -5.26 -22.87
CA ALA A 328 -8.99 -4.81 -22.72
C ALA A 328 -9.32 -4.52 -21.26
N THR A 329 -10.17 -3.52 -21.04
CA THR A 329 -10.69 -3.18 -19.72
C THR A 329 -12.21 -3.09 -19.81
N ILE A 330 -12.92 -3.88 -18.99
CA ILE A 330 -14.38 -3.85 -18.92
C ILE A 330 -14.80 -3.51 -17.50
N LEU A 331 -15.64 -2.48 -17.37
CA LEU A 331 -16.06 -1.96 -16.08
C LEU A 331 -17.59 -1.95 -16.01
N THR A 332 -18.13 -2.34 -14.85
CA THR A 332 -19.57 -2.25 -14.62
C THR A 332 -19.90 -1.64 -13.27
N THR A 333 -20.90 -0.78 -13.24
CA THR A 333 -21.48 -0.26 -12.00
C THR A 333 -22.54 -1.17 -11.41
N SER A 334 -22.84 -2.31 -12.05
CA SER A 334 -23.76 -3.32 -11.51
C SER A 334 -23.27 -3.82 -10.14
N THR A 335 -24.21 -3.97 -9.21
CA THR A 335 -23.99 -4.54 -7.87
C THR A 335 -24.45 -5.99 -7.76
N ASP A 336 -24.86 -6.63 -8.87
CA ASP A 336 -25.31 -8.00 -8.87
C ASP A 336 -24.19 -8.97 -8.42
N ALA A 337 -24.57 -10.07 -7.78
CA ALA A 337 -23.62 -11.11 -7.39
C ALA A 337 -22.90 -11.75 -8.59
N LYS A 338 -23.45 -11.61 -9.81
CA LYS A 338 -22.88 -12.03 -11.08
C LYS A 338 -22.77 -10.87 -12.06
N SER A 339 -22.20 -9.76 -11.63
CA SER A 339 -21.98 -8.60 -12.49
C SER A 339 -21.09 -8.93 -13.69
N PHE A 340 -20.14 -9.83 -13.51
CA PHE A 340 -19.48 -10.54 -14.62
C PHE A 340 -19.72 -12.04 -14.46
N SER A 341 -20.04 -12.71 -15.56
CA SER A 341 -20.22 -14.16 -15.54
C SER A 341 -19.83 -14.80 -16.87
N GLY A 342 -19.29 -16.02 -16.80
CA GLY A 342 -18.94 -16.83 -17.97
C GLY A 342 -19.22 -18.31 -17.76
N PRO A 343 -19.90 -19.00 -18.70
CA PRO A 343 -20.25 -20.39 -18.51
C PRO A 343 -19.06 -21.34 -18.65
N SER A 344 -18.19 -21.15 -19.62
CA SER A 344 -16.98 -21.94 -19.85
C SER A 344 -16.11 -21.32 -20.94
N GLY A 345 -14.79 -21.59 -20.88
CA GLY A 345 -13.84 -21.27 -21.94
C GLY A 345 -13.67 -19.76 -22.22
N VAL A 346 -13.78 -18.92 -21.19
CA VAL A 346 -13.44 -17.50 -21.28
C VAL A 346 -11.93 -17.34 -21.11
N VAL A 347 -11.30 -16.58 -21.99
CA VAL A 347 -9.86 -16.31 -21.96
C VAL A 347 -9.67 -14.82 -21.69
N LEU A 348 -9.05 -14.51 -20.57
CA LEU A 348 -8.73 -13.17 -20.12
C LEU A 348 -7.20 -12.95 -20.23
N GLY A 349 -6.79 -12.10 -21.16
CA GLY A 349 -5.40 -11.83 -21.44
C GLY A 349 -4.75 -12.83 -22.39
N LYS A 350 -3.52 -12.53 -22.79
CA LYS A 350 -2.77 -13.26 -23.79
C LYS A 350 -1.82 -14.28 -23.15
N ASN A 351 -1.88 -15.50 -23.63
CA ASN A 351 -0.95 -16.55 -23.22
C ASN A 351 0.38 -16.40 -23.98
N ASP A 352 1.29 -15.61 -23.46
CA ASP A 352 2.59 -15.30 -24.08
C ASP A 352 3.77 -15.40 -23.10
N ASN A 353 3.63 -16.24 -22.07
CA ASN A 353 4.62 -16.45 -21.01
C ASN A 353 4.93 -15.16 -20.22
N CYS A 354 3.90 -14.42 -19.85
CA CYS A 354 4.01 -13.20 -19.05
C CYS A 354 4.77 -12.06 -19.76
N ALA A 355 4.72 -11.99 -21.07
CA ALA A 355 5.28 -10.85 -21.80
C ALA A 355 4.49 -9.55 -21.48
N PRO A 356 5.13 -8.38 -21.55
CA PRO A 356 4.41 -7.11 -21.39
C PRO A 356 3.32 -6.92 -22.44
N GLY A 357 2.15 -6.43 -22.02
CA GLY A 357 0.97 -6.26 -22.88
C GLY A 357 0.04 -7.48 -22.86
N GLY A 358 -1.02 -7.44 -23.68
CA GLY A 358 -2.02 -8.49 -23.74
C GLY A 358 -2.90 -8.64 -22.49
N VAL A 359 -2.88 -7.67 -21.60
CA VAL A 359 -3.55 -7.69 -20.27
C VAL A 359 -5.07 -7.56 -20.37
N MET A 360 -5.78 -8.06 -19.37
CA MET A 360 -7.23 -7.87 -19.25
C MET A 360 -7.62 -7.45 -17.83
N GLN A 361 -8.44 -6.40 -17.71
CA GLN A 361 -8.98 -5.97 -16.42
C GLN A 361 -10.50 -6.02 -16.41
N LEU A 362 -11.08 -6.64 -15.36
CA LEU A 362 -12.49 -6.59 -15.03
C LEU A 362 -12.69 -5.84 -13.71
N VAL A 363 -13.49 -4.79 -13.74
CA VAL A 363 -13.78 -3.97 -12.55
C VAL A 363 -15.29 -3.93 -12.32
N SER A 364 -15.73 -4.31 -11.11
CA SER A 364 -17.14 -4.40 -10.79
C SER A 364 -17.46 -3.88 -9.39
N LYS A 365 -18.61 -3.21 -9.25
CA LYS A 365 -19.22 -2.95 -7.93
C LYS A 365 -19.96 -4.18 -7.34
N GLY A 366 -20.17 -5.21 -8.12
CA GLY A 366 -20.75 -6.48 -7.70
C GLY A 366 -19.75 -7.63 -7.73
N GLY A 367 -20.29 -8.86 -7.82
CA GLY A 367 -19.50 -10.09 -7.85
C GLY A 367 -19.20 -10.61 -9.25
N MET A 368 -18.39 -11.66 -9.32
CA MET A 368 -18.00 -12.33 -10.56
C MET A 368 -18.16 -13.85 -10.40
N ASP A 369 -18.61 -14.53 -11.47
CA ASP A 369 -18.83 -15.98 -11.45
C ASP A 369 -18.43 -16.62 -12.79
N PHE A 370 -17.30 -17.33 -12.79
CA PHE A 370 -16.78 -18.06 -13.96
C PHE A 370 -16.87 -19.57 -13.70
N ALA A 371 -17.85 -20.20 -14.32
CA ALA A 371 -18.31 -21.56 -13.94
C ALA A 371 -17.30 -22.66 -14.30
N ALA A 372 -16.53 -22.53 -15.39
CA ALA A 372 -15.60 -23.57 -15.81
C ALA A 372 -14.56 -23.06 -16.83
N ASN A 373 -13.39 -23.71 -16.86
CA ASN A 373 -12.34 -23.51 -17.85
C ASN A 373 -12.00 -22.03 -18.11
N LEU A 374 -11.96 -21.22 -17.05
CA LEU A 374 -11.44 -19.86 -17.12
C LEU A 374 -9.93 -19.92 -17.37
N GLU A 375 -9.47 -19.16 -18.34
CA GLU A 375 -8.05 -18.93 -18.57
C GLU A 375 -7.74 -17.46 -18.28
N MET A 376 -6.66 -17.22 -17.50
CA MET A 376 -6.22 -15.87 -17.12
C MET A 376 -4.71 -15.75 -17.33
N TYR A 377 -4.33 -14.74 -18.09
CA TYR A 377 -2.94 -14.45 -18.40
C TYR A 377 -2.71 -12.95 -18.25
N GLY A 378 -1.83 -12.54 -17.33
CA GLY A 378 -1.58 -11.15 -17.07
C GLY A 378 -2.84 -10.33 -16.73
N SER A 379 -3.80 -10.89 -15.97
CA SER A 379 -5.13 -10.32 -15.85
C SER A 379 -5.52 -9.96 -14.42
N GLN A 380 -6.34 -8.92 -14.27
CA GLN A 380 -6.83 -8.45 -12.98
C GLN A 380 -8.36 -8.45 -12.90
N LEU A 381 -8.89 -9.00 -11.81
CA LEU A 381 -10.30 -8.94 -11.43
C LEU A 381 -10.43 -8.13 -10.11
N LEU A 382 -11.12 -7.00 -10.18
CA LEU A 382 -11.45 -6.16 -9.02
C LEU A 382 -12.95 -6.20 -8.78
N GLY A 383 -13.39 -6.80 -7.67
CA GLY A 383 -14.80 -6.93 -7.33
C GLY A 383 -15.11 -6.46 -5.92
N ILE A 384 -16.13 -5.57 -5.77
CA ILE A 384 -16.67 -5.29 -4.44
C ILE A 384 -17.45 -6.49 -3.92
N GLY A 385 -18.09 -7.28 -4.79
CA GLY A 385 -18.72 -8.56 -4.46
C GLY A 385 -17.74 -9.73 -4.49
N GLN A 386 -18.26 -10.94 -4.22
CA GLN A 386 -17.48 -12.17 -4.24
C GLN A 386 -17.00 -12.53 -5.65
N ILE A 387 -15.77 -13.01 -5.79
CA ILE A 387 -15.23 -13.57 -7.02
C ILE A 387 -15.21 -15.10 -6.89
N LYS A 388 -15.99 -15.78 -7.74
CA LYS A 388 -15.99 -17.24 -7.86
C LYS A 388 -15.44 -17.64 -9.21
N PHE A 389 -14.58 -18.66 -9.23
CA PHE A 389 -14.01 -19.12 -10.48
C PHE A 389 -13.64 -20.60 -10.47
N ALA A 390 -13.73 -21.19 -11.65
CA ALA A 390 -13.21 -22.51 -11.94
C ALA A 390 -12.27 -22.40 -13.16
N ALA A 391 -10.98 -22.38 -12.90
CA ALA A 391 -10.00 -22.25 -13.96
C ALA A 391 -9.70 -23.59 -14.65
N ARG A 392 -9.13 -23.49 -15.85
CA ARG A 392 -8.53 -24.63 -16.55
C ARG A 392 -7.24 -25.05 -15.83
N ALA A 393 -6.87 -26.32 -15.90
CA ALA A 393 -5.79 -26.92 -15.12
C ALA A 393 -4.45 -26.14 -15.12
N ASN A 394 -4.04 -25.55 -16.23
CA ASN A 394 -2.83 -24.71 -16.34
C ASN A 394 -3.14 -23.32 -16.89
N GLY A 395 -4.34 -22.82 -16.65
CA GLY A 395 -4.84 -21.61 -17.26
C GLY A 395 -4.78 -20.35 -16.39
N VAL A 396 -3.90 -20.31 -15.38
CA VAL A 396 -3.73 -19.12 -14.54
C VAL A 396 -2.25 -18.77 -14.40
N GLN A 397 -1.84 -17.74 -15.11
CA GLN A 397 -0.46 -17.18 -15.04
C GLN A 397 -0.54 -15.67 -14.97
N GLY A 398 0.03 -15.06 -13.93
CA GLY A 398 -0.10 -13.64 -13.73
C GLY A 398 -1.56 -13.23 -13.51
N ALA A 399 -2.16 -13.66 -12.41
CA ALA A 399 -3.54 -13.33 -12.07
C ALA A 399 -3.59 -12.51 -10.78
N SER A 400 -4.31 -11.41 -10.81
CA SER A 400 -4.67 -10.61 -9.63
C SER A 400 -6.18 -10.66 -9.43
N MET A 401 -6.64 -11.27 -8.35
CA MET A 401 -8.05 -11.27 -7.96
C MET A 401 -8.19 -10.57 -6.62
N VAL A 402 -8.86 -9.43 -6.60
CA VAL A 402 -9.03 -8.62 -5.39
C VAL A 402 -10.52 -8.41 -5.13
N SER A 403 -10.99 -8.85 -3.97
CA SER A 403 -12.40 -8.82 -3.59
C SER A 403 -12.60 -8.22 -2.20
N HIS A 404 -13.70 -7.47 -2.01
CA HIS A 404 -14.10 -7.06 -0.66
C HIS A 404 -14.81 -8.20 0.09
N VAL A 405 -15.61 -9.03 -0.60
CA VAL A 405 -16.39 -10.09 0.05
C VAL A 405 -15.59 -11.39 0.18
N GLY A 406 -14.91 -11.83 -0.87
CA GLY A 406 -14.14 -13.08 -0.85
C GLY A 406 -13.77 -13.59 -2.23
N VAL A 407 -12.82 -14.53 -2.26
CA VAL A 407 -12.39 -15.24 -3.47
C VAL A 407 -12.60 -16.73 -3.24
N ASP A 408 -13.29 -17.39 -4.17
CA ASP A 408 -13.65 -18.82 -4.10
C ASP A 408 -13.14 -19.51 -5.37
N GLY A 409 -12.12 -20.33 -5.22
CA GLY A 409 -11.44 -21.05 -6.30
C GLY A 409 -11.64 -22.56 -6.22
N THR A 410 -11.88 -23.19 -7.37
CA THR A 410 -12.09 -24.64 -7.45
C THR A 410 -10.79 -25.45 -7.42
N SER A 411 -10.90 -26.75 -7.71
CA SER A 411 -9.81 -27.72 -7.65
C SER A 411 -9.04 -27.85 -8.97
N ASN A 412 -7.84 -28.45 -8.87
CA ASN A 412 -7.01 -28.90 -10.00
C ASN A 412 -6.49 -27.76 -10.88
N MET A 413 -6.08 -26.67 -10.25
CA MET A 413 -5.51 -25.49 -10.91
C MET A 413 -4.02 -25.36 -10.61
N ALA A 414 -3.25 -24.84 -11.57
CA ALA A 414 -1.89 -24.35 -11.34
C ALA A 414 -1.90 -22.83 -11.47
N MET A 415 -1.42 -22.14 -10.44
CA MET A 415 -1.27 -20.68 -10.38
C MET A 415 0.20 -20.32 -10.27
N GLY A 416 0.69 -19.56 -11.25
CA GLY A 416 2.05 -19.07 -11.28
C GLY A 416 2.13 -17.55 -11.15
N PHE A 417 3.10 -17.08 -10.37
CA PHE A 417 3.49 -15.68 -10.33
C PHE A 417 4.39 -15.39 -11.54
N CYS A 418 4.11 -14.33 -12.26
CA CYS A 418 4.84 -13.90 -13.45
C CYS A 418 5.93 -12.87 -13.12
N GLY A 419 5.61 -11.89 -12.30
CA GLY A 419 6.50 -10.76 -11.99
C GLY A 419 6.56 -9.68 -13.08
N THR A 420 6.19 -10.01 -14.30
CA THR A 420 6.09 -9.11 -15.46
C THR A 420 4.72 -9.29 -16.13
N GLY A 421 4.36 -8.42 -17.08
CA GLY A 421 3.08 -8.51 -17.78
C GLY A 421 1.87 -8.04 -16.97
N MET A 422 2.10 -7.49 -15.77
CA MET A 422 1.04 -6.99 -14.87
C MET A 422 1.11 -5.46 -14.68
N GLU A 423 1.88 -4.77 -15.50
CA GLU A 423 2.12 -3.32 -15.39
C GLU A 423 0.86 -2.50 -15.62
N GLY A 424 -0.11 -3.07 -16.34
CA GLY A 424 -1.42 -2.47 -16.58
C GLY A 424 -2.43 -2.63 -15.44
N ASN A 425 -2.11 -3.30 -14.35
CA ASN A 425 -3.03 -3.47 -13.23
C ASN A 425 -3.35 -2.14 -12.54
N PHE A 426 -4.58 -2.03 -12.06
CA PHE A 426 -4.96 -0.96 -11.16
C PHE A 426 -4.35 -1.24 -9.79
N VAL A 427 -3.54 -0.32 -9.31
CA VAL A 427 -2.84 -0.44 -8.04
C VAL A 427 -3.17 0.75 -7.13
N ALA A 428 -2.97 0.56 -5.85
CA ALA A 428 -2.94 1.64 -4.86
C ALA A 428 -1.69 1.46 -4.01
N LYS A 429 -0.79 2.41 -4.07
CA LYS A 429 0.51 2.34 -3.40
C LYS A 429 0.36 2.26 -1.89
N TYR A 430 1.26 1.52 -1.26
CA TYR A 430 1.44 1.45 0.19
C TYR A 430 2.70 2.23 0.55
N PHE A 431 2.82 2.60 1.83
CA PHE A 431 3.88 3.48 2.27
C PHE A 431 4.57 2.87 3.48
N ARG A 432 5.89 2.82 3.48
CA ARG A 432 6.69 2.34 4.60
C ARG A 432 7.79 3.32 4.98
N LEU A 433 8.10 3.37 6.25
CA LEU A 433 9.26 4.07 6.77
C LEU A 433 10.51 3.28 6.39
N VAL A 434 11.51 3.95 5.81
CA VAL A 434 12.79 3.32 5.40
C VAL A 434 13.98 3.90 6.15
N ARG A 435 13.84 5.12 6.71
CA ARG A 435 14.89 5.76 7.51
C ARG A 435 14.33 6.86 8.41
#